data_a3b11b2bda6911bd39a05006b6d04d87
#
_entry.id   a3b11b2bda6911bd39a05006b6d04d87
#
_cell.length_a   1.000
_cell.length_b   1.000
_cell.length_c   1.000
_cell.angle_alpha   90.00
_cell.angle_beta   90.00
_cell.angle_gamma   90.00
#
_symmetry.space_group_name_H-M   'P 1'
#
loop_
_entity.id
_entity.type
_entity.pdbx_description
1 polymer ?
#
loop_
_entity_poly.entity_id
_entity_poly.type
_entity_poly.pdbx_seq_one_letter_code
_entity_poly.pdbx_strand_id
1 'polypeptide(L)'
;MDTKKENKYQLKKNRNIRTIVLLIILLFSTALGIFHLHYTGKRPLGVDSFCPYGAIESALTLFTQGTLLSRIQWNNFIMLISIFIIILFFQRAFCGYICPLGFLQEIFSKFGKVIFKKRFVLNQKIDFYLRFIKYLILIYTVYFSFRLSNLFIRPFDPWVAYNHITSGELFISFSIGTLILLISLLGSMLFDRFFCKYLCPLGAFISLFNRFSIFKINRNASTCIKCHKCNNICPMNIDVENSSTINNPECINCSECVNTCPVKNTLRISSGNRFKISFITSLIIVIVIFFGSIIFTTVTGQFKWWQGSGNHLGAQAIVSSCCNINNNEIQSFYGCIEENYQNKSTCNERFALNLDSIKGNITLSEAIKLSNIPLKSFINKYSFSDQEMSLTLKEVMERRGLSVSEFKEFIKSKLSQ
;
A
#
# COMPACT_ATOMS: atom_id res chain seq x y z
N MET A 1 -19.98 -32.14 33.77
CA MET A 1 -20.78 -31.19 32.94
C MET A 1 -20.13 -29.82 32.79
N ASP A 2 -19.27 -29.38 33.71
CA ASP A 2 -18.61 -28.07 33.72
C ASP A 2 -17.49 -27.88 32.67
N THR A 3 -16.69 -28.89 32.43
CA THR A 3 -15.58 -28.78 31.46
C THR A 3 -16.02 -28.48 30.03
N LYS A 4 -17.22 -28.89 29.64
CA LYS A 4 -17.81 -28.64 28.32
C LYS A 4 -18.32 -27.21 28.16
N LYS A 5 -18.88 -26.63 29.22
CA LYS A 5 -19.33 -25.22 29.29
C LYS A 5 -18.14 -24.28 29.29
N GLU A 6 -17.12 -24.58 30.09
CA GLU A 6 -15.88 -23.81 30.19
C GLU A 6 -15.12 -23.77 28.86
N ASN A 7 -15.01 -24.92 28.17
CA ASN A 7 -14.40 -24.95 26.84
C ASN A 7 -15.14 -24.06 25.83
N LYS A 8 -16.48 -24.12 25.81
CA LYS A 8 -17.32 -23.29 24.93
C LYS A 8 -17.14 -21.80 25.23
N TYR A 9 -17.00 -21.43 26.50
CA TYR A 9 -16.74 -20.07 26.93
C TYR A 9 -15.37 -19.55 26.44
N GLN A 10 -14.30 -20.32 26.61
CA GLN A 10 -12.94 -19.97 26.16
C GLN A 10 -12.87 -19.80 24.64
N LEU A 11 -13.50 -20.68 23.88
CA LEU A 11 -13.57 -20.59 22.43
C LEU A 11 -14.28 -19.30 21.97
N LYS A 12 -15.38 -18.92 22.61
CA LYS A 12 -16.09 -17.67 22.32
C LYS A 12 -15.26 -16.46 22.70
N LYS A 13 -14.57 -16.49 23.85
CA LYS A 13 -13.66 -15.44 24.31
C LYS A 13 -12.54 -15.19 23.31
N ASN A 14 -11.88 -16.22 22.81
CA ASN A 14 -10.81 -16.12 21.81
C ASN A 14 -11.28 -15.44 20.51
N ARG A 15 -12.45 -15.81 20.01
CA ARG A 15 -13.07 -15.19 18.83
C ARG A 15 -13.36 -13.70 19.05
N ASN A 16 -13.89 -13.35 20.22
CA ASN A 16 -14.15 -11.96 20.57
C ASN A 16 -12.86 -11.15 20.66
N ILE A 17 -11.80 -11.67 21.28
CA ILE A 17 -10.48 -11.01 21.35
C ILE A 17 -9.96 -10.71 19.96
N ARG A 18 -9.97 -11.69 19.03
CA ARG A 18 -9.57 -11.45 17.64
C ARG A 18 -10.39 -10.34 16.98
N THR A 19 -11.70 -10.37 17.14
CA THR A 19 -12.60 -9.36 16.55
C THR A 19 -12.32 -7.97 17.12
N ILE A 20 -12.09 -7.85 18.43
CA ILE A 20 -11.77 -6.57 19.09
C ILE A 20 -10.42 -6.03 18.56
N VAL A 21 -9.39 -6.86 18.49
CA VAL A 21 -8.09 -6.44 17.97
C VAL A 21 -8.21 -5.92 16.54
N LEU A 22 -8.89 -6.65 15.66
CA LEU A 22 -9.10 -6.23 14.27
C LEU A 22 -9.94 -4.95 14.17
N LEU A 23 -10.93 -4.77 15.05
CA LEU A 23 -11.72 -3.55 15.12
C LEU A 23 -10.87 -2.34 15.53
N ILE A 24 -10.02 -2.50 16.54
CA ILE A 24 -9.11 -1.45 17.00
C ILE A 24 -8.15 -1.06 15.85
N ILE A 25 -7.59 -2.03 15.13
CA ILE A 25 -6.69 -1.76 14.00
C ILE A 25 -7.44 -1.07 12.85
N LEU A 26 -8.67 -1.47 12.55
CA LEU A 26 -9.49 -0.82 11.53
C LEU A 26 -9.79 0.64 11.92
N LEU A 27 -10.23 0.89 13.15
CA LEU A 27 -10.52 2.25 13.62
C LEU A 27 -9.26 3.12 13.64
N PHE A 28 -8.13 2.59 14.10
CA PHE A 28 -6.85 3.29 14.11
C PHE A 28 -6.39 3.66 12.69
N SER A 29 -6.43 2.72 11.74
CA SER A 29 -6.05 2.99 10.36
C SER A 29 -6.99 3.98 9.66
N THR A 30 -8.30 3.93 9.95
CA THR A 30 -9.27 4.90 9.45
C THR A 30 -9.01 6.29 10.03
N ALA A 31 -8.74 6.39 11.34
CA ALA A 31 -8.39 7.66 11.99
C ALA A 31 -7.12 8.26 11.40
N LEU A 32 -6.07 7.45 11.13
CA LEU A 32 -4.87 7.91 10.45
C LEU A 32 -5.15 8.43 9.04
N GLY A 33 -6.02 7.76 8.28
CA GLY A 33 -6.44 8.19 6.95
C GLY A 33 -7.14 9.55 6.99
N ILE A 34 -8.11 9.72 7.89
CA ILE A 34 -8.83 10.99 8.10
C ILE A 34 -7.85 12.10 8.51
N PHE A 35 -6.95 11.81 9.45
CA PHE A 35 -5.96 12.78 9.92
C PHE A 35 -5.01 13.21 8.79
N HIS A 36 -4.55 12.27 7.96
CA HIS A 36 -3.73 12.56 6.79
C HIS A 36 -4.40 13.54 5.81
N LEU A 37 -5.70 13.38 5.58
CA LEU A 37 -6.44 14.18 4.61
C LEU A 37 -6.78 15.59 5.11
N HIS A 38 -7.10 15.74 6.40
CA HIS A 38 -7.61 17.00 6.95
C HIS A 38 -6.55 17.86 7.65
N TYR A 39 -5.33 17.36 7.82
CA TYR A 39 -4.28 18.11 8.51
C TYR A 39 -3.60 19.13 7.58
N THR A 40 -3.64 20.42 7.95
CA THR A 40 -3.13 21.54 7.14
C THR A 40 -1.64 21.87 7.35
N GLY A 41 -0.96 21.22 8.32
CA GLY A 41 0.46 21.40 8.62
C GLY A 41 1.39 20.43 7.88
N LYS A 42 2.47 19.99 8.54
CA LYS A 42 3.32 18.89 8.05
C LYS A 42 2.44 17.64 7.95
N ARG A 43 2.12 17.23 6.73
CA ARG A 43 1.20 16.11 6.52
C ARG A 43 1.80 14.81 7.07
N PRO A 44 1.07 14.07 7.91
CA PRO A 44 1.48 12.73 8.28
C PRO A 44 1.60 11.85 7.05
N LEU A 45 2.29 10.73 7.17
CA LEU A 45 2.40 9.76 6.07
C LEU A 45 1.01 9.32 5.59
N GLY A 46 0.85 9.27 4.28
CA GLY A 46 -0.34 8.66 3.67
C GLY A 46 -0.39 7.17 3.96
N VAL A 47 -1.59 6.61 3.85
CA VAL A 47 -1.84 5.18 4.06
C VAL A 47 -1.00 4.30 3.11
N ASP A 48 -0.62 4.84 1.95
CA ASP A 48 0.28 4.21 0.97
C ASP A 48 1.63 3.81 1.59
N SER A 49 2.14 4.62 2.53
CA SER A 49 3.42 4.36 3.20
C SER A 49 3.40 3.19 4.18
N PHE A 50 2.20 2.75 4.57
CA PHE A 50 1.98 1.57 5.39
C PHE A 50 1.59 0.34 4.56
N CYS A 51 1.48 0.49 3.24
CA CYS A 51 1.15 -0.61 2.35
C CYS A 51 2.41 -1.40 1.97
N PRO A 52 2.55 -2.67 2.38
CA PRO A 52 3.72 -3.49 2.04
C PRO A 52 3.78 -3.83 0.56
N TYR A 53 2.66 -3.72 -0.15
CA TYR A 53 2.59 -4.05 -1.57
C TYR A 53 3.40 -3.08 -2.44
N GLY A 54 3.46 -1.81 -2.09
CA GLY A 54 4.28 -0.83 -2.77
C GLY A 54 5.78 -1.21 -2.80
N ALA A 55 6.28 -1.87 -1.75
CA ALA A 55 7.65 -2.38 -1.75
C ALA A 55 7.83 -3.51 -2.78
N ILE A 56 6.81 -4.35 -3.01
CA ILE A 56 6.86 -5.42 -4.03
C ILE A 56 6.91 -4.82 -5.43
N GLU A 57 6.08 -3.82 -5.72
CA GLU A 57 6.08 -3.11 -7.00
C GLU A 57 7.43 -2.40 -7.27
N SER A 58 8.01 -1.80 -6.22
CA SER A 58 9.28 -1.08 -6.33
C SER A 58 10.51 -1.99 -6.30
N ALA A 59 10.38 -3.24 -5.90
CA ALA A 59 11.52 -4.16 -5.76
C ALA A 59 12.27 -4.34 -7.09
N LEU A 60 11.55 -4.52 -8.19
CA LEU A 60 12.17 -4.74 -9.50
C LEU A 60 12.94 -3.50 -9.97
N THR A 61 12.39 -2.30 -9.82
CA THR A 61 13.08 -1.03 -10.12
C THR A 61 14.28 -0.81 -9.22
N LEU A 62 14.16 -1.14 -7.95
CA LEU A 62 15.27 -1.04 -7.01
C LEU A 62 16.45 -1.96 -7.41
N PHE A 63 16.16 -3.22 -7.78
CA PHE A 63 17.20 -4.18 -8.18
C PHE A 63 17.83 -3.86 -9.54
N THR A 64 17.08 -3.30 -10.50
CA THR A 64 17.57 -3.08 -11.86
C THR A 64 18.15 -1.68 -12.07
N GLN A 65 17.59 -0.67 -11.43
CA GLN A 65 17.91 0.74 -11.63
C GLN A 65 18.52 1.42 -10.39
N GLY A 66 18.53 0.75 -9.23
CA GLY A 66 18.99 1.32 -7.96
C GLY A 66 18.10 2.44 -7.39
N THR A 67 16.92 2.67 -7.98
CA THR A 67 16.00 3.76 -7.61
C THR A 67 14.68 3.22 -7.07
N LEU A 68 14.05 3.97 -6.17
CA LEU A 68 12.71 3.67 -5.68
C LEU A 68 11.67 4.36 -6.56
N LEU A 69 10.53 3.71 -6.74
CA LEU A 69 9.36 4.32 -7.39
C LEU A 69 8.93 5.57 -6.62
N SER A 70 8.36 6.54 -7.34
CA SER A 70 7.80 7.74 -6.74
C SER A 70 6.79 7.37 -5.63
N ARG A 71 6.86 8.06 -4.47
CA ARG A 71 6.03 7.84 -3.27
C ARG A 71 6.35 6.58 -2.44
N ILE A 72 7.19 5.65 -2.91
CA ILE A 72 7.67 4.54 -2.08
C ILE A 72 8.79 5.03 -1.17
N GLN A 73 8.70 4.65 0.08
CA GLN A 73 9.68 4.94 1.11
C GLN A 73 10.23 3.64 1.70
N TRP A 74 11.34 3.75 2.42
CA TRP A 74 11.91 2.61 3.16
C TRP A 74 10.92 1.99 4.14
N ASN A 75 9.93 2.76 4.62
CA ASN A 75 8.84 2.27 5.46
C ASN A 75 8.09 1.08 4.84
N ASN A 76 7.84 1.11 3.52
CA ASN A 76 7.15 0.02 2.81
C ASN A 76 7.95 -1.28 2.85
N PHE A 77 9.30 -1.18 2.73
CA PHE A 77 10.19 -2.34 2.84
C PHE A 77 10.25 -2.89 4.27
N ILE A 78 10.27 -2.03 5.28
CA ILE A 78 10.19 -2.42 6.69
C ILE A 78 8.90 -3.23 6.94
N MET A 79 7.77 -2.73 6.43
CA MET A 79 6.48 -3.42 6.51
C MET A 79 6.51 -4.77 5.78
N LEU A 80 7.09 -4.82 4.58
CA LEU A 80 7.20 -6.06 3.82
C LEU A 80 8.06 -7.09 4.54
N ILE A 81 9.21 -6.69 5.10
CA ILE A 81 10.10 -7.56 5.87
C ILE A 81 9.38 -8.10 7.12
N SER A 82 8.65 -7.23 7.84
CA SER A 82 7.88 -7.63 9.03
C SER A 82 6.83 -8.69 8.68
N ILE A 83 6.12 -8.51 7.58
CA ILE A 83 5.14 -9.48 7.09
C ILE A 83 5.82 -10.76 6.65
N PHE A 84 6.98 -10.67 6.00
CA PHE A 84 7.75 -11.85 5.59
C PHE A 84 8.19 -12.69 6.79
N ILE A 85 8.64 -12.06 7.87
CA ILE A 85 8.94 -12.73 9.15
C ILE A 85 7.69 -13.41 9.70
N ILE A 86 6.53 -12.73 9.71
CA ILE A 86 5.26 -13.32 10.16
C ILE A 86 4.91 -14.56 9.32
N ILE A 87 5.11 -14.52 8.00
CA ILE A 87 4.81 -15.65 7.10
C ILE A 87 5.69 -16.86 7.43
N LEU A 88 6.98 -16.66 7.66
CA LEU A 88 7.91 -17.72 8.01
C LEU A 88 7.48 -18.44 9.31
N PHE A 89 6.93 -17.70 10.27
CA PHE A 89 6.47 -18.30 11.53
C PHE A 89 5.03 -18.80 11.46
N PHE A 90 4.07 -18.02 10.97
CA PHE A 90 2.63 -18.24 11.17
C PHE A 90 1.78 -18.24 9.89
N GLN A 91 2.31 -18.64 8.76
CA GLN A 91 1.57 -18.60 7.51
C GLN A 91 1.10 -17.14 7.18
N ARG A 92 -0.04 -16.98 6.55
CA ARG A 92 -0.63 -15.66 6.23
C ARG A 92 -1.32 -14.99 7.43
N ALA A 93 -0.77 -15.13 8.65
CA ALA A 93 -1.40 -14.63 9.87
C ALA A 93 -1.59 -13.10 9.88
N PHE A 94 -0.78 -12.33 9.14
CA PHE A 94 -1.04 -10.91 8.89
C PHE A 94 -2.46 -10.67 8.38
N CYS A 95 -2.89 -11.44 7.37
CA CYS A 95 -4.24 -11.33 6.82
C CYS A 95 -5.33 -11.78 7.82
N GLY A 96 -4.97 -12.65 8.78
CA GLY A 96 -5.89 -13.17 9.79
C GLY A 96 -6.07 -12.28 11.00
N TYR A 97 -5.04 -11.48 11.38
CA TYR A 97 -4.99 -10.79 12.67
C TYR A 97 -4.77 -9.28 12.56
N ILE A 98 -4.25 -8.77 11.43
CA ILE A 98 -3.85 -7.36 11.30
C ILE A 98 -4.57 -6.66 10.15
N CYS A 99 -4.77 -7.31 9.00
CA CYS A 99 -5.25 -6.65 7.78
C CYS A 99 -6.65 -6.04 7.96
N PRO A 100 -6.79 -4.69 7.93
CA PRO A 100 -8.08 -4.03 8.17
C PRO A 100 -9.06 -4.25 7.01
N LEU A 101 -8.61 -4.27 5.74
CA LEU A 101 -9.48 -4.57 4.60
C LEU A 101 -10.06 -5.98 4.68
N GLY A 102 -9.25 -6.97 5.14
CA GLY A 102 -9.73 -8.33 5.37
C GLY A 102 -10.80 -8.40 6.44
N PHE A 103 -10.68 -7.59 7.50
CA PHE A 103 -11.68 -7.50 8.55
C PHE A 103 -12.97 -6.80 8.07
N LEU A 104 -12.85 -5.74 7.29
CA LEU A 104 -14.00 -5.06 6.68
C LEU A 104 -14.83 -6.04 5.84
N GLN A 105 -14.18 -6.88 5.04
CA GLN A 105 -14.85 -7.95 4.28
C GLN A 105 -15.52 -9.01 5.19
N GLU A 106 -14.92 -9.33 6.36
CA GLU A 106 -15.57 -10.23 7.33
C GLU A 106 -16.85 -9.62 7.94
N ILE A 107 -16.87 -8.30 8.17
CA ILE A 107 -18.07 -7.60 8.63
C ILE A 107 -19.18 -7.74 7.58
N PHE A 108 -18.89 -7.40 6.32
CA PHE A 108 -19.86 -7.53 5.22
C PHE A 108 -20.31 -8.98 5.00
N SER A 109 -19.41 -9.95 5.15
CA SER A 109 -19.79 -11.37 5.11
C SER A 109 -20.76 -11.77 6.22
N LYS A 110 -20.60 -11.21 7.45
CA LYS A 110 -21.57 -11.42 8.53
C LYS A 110 -22.94 -10.82 8.19
N PHE A 111 -22.96 -9.60 7.63
CA PHE A 111 -24.21 -8.99 7.15
C PHE A 111 -24.87 -9.83 6.06
N GLY A 112 -24.09 -10.30 5.06
CA GLY A 112 -24.61 -11.17 4.02
C GLY A 112 -25.25 -12.45 4.58
N LYS A 113 -24.63 -13.09 5.57
CA LYS A 113 -25.19 -14.31 6.23
C LYS A 113 -26.49 -14.01 7.00
N VAL A 114 -26.67 -12.82 7.54
CA VAL A 114 -27.92 -12.41 8.20
C VAL A 114 -29.01 -12.16 7.16
N ILE A 115 -28.70 -11.46 6.06
CA ILE A 115 -29.67 -11.11 5.01
C ILE A 115 -30.13 -12.36 4.25
N PHE A 116 -29.15 -13.14 3.74
CA PHE A 116 -29.45 -14.29 2.88
C PHE A 116 -29.76 -15.57 3.67
N LYS A 117 -29.56 -15.57 4.99
CA LYS A 117 -29.72 -16.74 5.89
C LYS A 117 -28.96 -18.00 5.42
N LYS A 118 -28.04 -17.86 4.49
CA LYS A 118 -27.23 -18.92 3.88
C LYS A 118 -25.78 -18.47 3.76
N ARG A 119 -24.87 -19.43 3.74
CA ARG A 119 -23.49 -19.23 3.34
C ARG A 119 -23.34 -19.79 1.93
N PHE A 120 -22.96 -18.93 1.00
CA PHE A 120 -22.63 -19.38 -0.35
C PHE A 120 -21.20 -19.89 -0.37
N VAL A 121 -21.02 -21.06 -0.91
CA VAL A 121 -19.72 -21.70 -1.08
C VAL A 121 -19.60 -22.12 -2.52
N LEU A 122 -18.56 -21.67 -3.20
CA LEU A 122 -18.28 -22.10 -4.57
C LEU A 122 -17.81 -23.55 -4.58
N ASN A 123 -18.13 -24.22 -5.68
CA ASN A 123 -17.58 -25.56 -5.95
C ASN A 123 -16.05 -25.50 -5.89
N GLN A 124 -15.42 -26.47 -5.25
CA GLN A 124 -13.96 -26.50 -5.03
C GLN A 124 -13.15 -26.33 -6.33
N LYS A 125 -13.61 -26.92 -7.43
CA LYS A 125 -12.95 -26.80 -8.74
C LYS A 125 -12.98 -25.36 -9.25
N ILE A 126 -14.15 -24.71 -9.23
CA ILE A 126 -14.30 -23.31 -9.68
C ILE A 126 -13.52 -22.37 -8.77
N ASP A 127 -13.62 -22.55 -7.45
CA ASP A 127 -12.90 -21.79 -6.45
C ASP A 127 -11.37 -21.88 -6.65
N PHE A 128 -10.86 -23.07 -7.01
CA PHE A 128 -9.44 -23.26 -7.31
C PHE A 128 -8.98 -22.42 -8.51
N TYR A 129 -9.68 -22.46 -9.64
CA TYR A 129 -9.32 -21.67 -10.84
C TYR A 129 -9.42 -20.16 -10.60
N LEU A 130 -10.47 -19.70 -9.92
CA LEU A 130 -10.63 -18.28 -9.63
C LEU A 130 -9.50 -17.71 -8.76
N ARG A 131 -8.88 -18.54 -7.90
CA ARG A 131 -7.72 -18.13 -7.08
C ARG A 131 -6.48 -17.81 -7.90
N PHE A 132 -6.36 -18.27 -9.13
CA PHE A 132 -5.24 -17.95 -10.01
C PHE A 132 -5.30 -16.52 -10.52
N ILE A 133 -6.47 -15.87 -10.56
CA ILE A 133 -6.65 -14.49 -11.03
C ILE A 133 -5.72 -13.53 -10.26
N LYS A 134 -5.60 -13.68 -8.95
CA LYS A 134 -4.71 -12.82 -8.13
C LYS A 134 -3.23 -12.92 -8.50
N TYR A 135 -2.76 -14.07 -9.01
CA TYR A 135 -1.37 -14.22 -9.48
C TYR A 135 -1.16 -13.51 -10.81
N LEU A 136 -2.15 -13.54 -11.69
CA LEU A 136 -2.11 -12.75 -12.92
C LEU A 136 -2.09 -11.26 -12.61
N ILE A 137 -2.92 -10.81 -11.67
CA ILE A 137 -2.92 -9.42 -11.20
C ILE A 137 -1.55 -9.05 -10.62
N LEU A 138 -0.93 -9.92 -9.80
CA LEU A 138 0.40 -9.68 -9.24
C LEU A 138 1.46 -9.48 -10.34
N ILE A 139 1.51 -10.38 -11.32
CA ILE A 139 2.48 -10.28 -12.43
C ILE A 139 2.23 -9.01 -13.24
N TYR A 140 0.96 -8.73 -13.57
CA TYR A 140 0.57 -7.57 -14.35
C TYR A 140 0.95 -6.26 -13.63
N THR A 141 0.63 -6.12 -12.36
CA THR A 141 0.92 -4.90 -11.59
C THR A 141 2.42 -4.66 -11.42
N VAL A 142 3.21 -5.69 -11.11
CA VAL A 142 4.67 -5.57 -10.99
C VAL A 142 5.30 -5.21 -12.34
N TYR A 143 4.86 -5.82 -13.44
CA TYR A 143 5.36 -5.53 -14.78
C TYR A 143 5.06 -4.07 -15.19
N PHE A 144 3.81 -3.61 -15.02
CA PHE A 144 3.44 -2.24 -15.40
C PHE A 144 4.05 -1.19 -14.48
N SER A 145 4.18 -1.46 -13.18
CA SER A 145 4.88 -0.54 -12.26
C SER A 145 6.34 -0.36 -12.65
N PHE A 146 7.01 -1.43 -13.09
CA PHE A 146 8.37 -1.36 -13.62
C PHE A 146 8.43 -0.56 -14.93
N ARG A 147 7.53 -0.83 -15.89
CA ARG A 147 7.52 -0.16 -17.20
C ARG A 147 7.21 1.32 -17.10
N LEU A 148 6.28 1.70 -16.24
CA LEU A 148 5.80 3.07 -16.08
C LEU A 148 6.59 3.87 -15.03
N SER A 149 7.51 3.23 -14.29
CA SER A 149 8.26 3.82 -13.17
C SER A 149 7.36 4.52 -12.17
N ASN A 150 6.15 4.01 -11.96
CA ASN A 150 5.14 4.56 -11.06
C ASN A 150 4.35 3.43 -10.38
N LEU A 151 3.66 3.75 -9.27
CA LEU A 151 2.77 2.82 -8.56
C LEU A 151 1.51 2.55 -9.40
N PHE A 152 1.50 1.44 -10.14
CA PHE A 152 0.40 1.09 -11.02
C PHE A 152 -0.87 0.71 -10.25
N ILE A 153 -0.74 0.00 -9.11
CA ILE A 153 -1.89 -0.51 -8.33
C ILE A 153 -2.71 0.60 -7.65
N ARG A 154 -2.11 1.76 -7.37
CA ARG A 154 -2.68 2.79 -6.49
C ARG A 154 -4.11 3.24 -6.87
N PRO A 155 -4.44 3.57 -8.12
CA PRO A 155 -5.79 3.95 -8.51
C PRO A 155 -6.80 2.79 -8.45
N PHE A 156 -6.33 1.54 -8.40
CA PHE A 156 -7.13 0.32 -8.36
C PHE A 156 -7.25 -0.26 -6.95
N ASP A 157 -6.50 0.27 -5.97
CA ASP A 157 -6.44 -0.29 -4.62
C ASP A 157 -7.69 0.09 -3.81
N PRO A 158 -8.54 -0.89 -3.44
CA PRO A 158 -9.74 -0.62 -2.65
C PRO A 158 -9.43 -0.11 -1.25
N TRP A 159 -8.23 -0.35 -0.71
CA TRP A 159 -7.84 0.16 0.59
C TRP A 159 -7.49 1.64 0.54
N VAL A 160 -6.81 2.07 -0.51
CA VAL A 160 -6.55 3.49 -0.77
C VAL A 160 -7.87 4.23 -0.99
N ALA A 161 -8.77 3.68 -1.82
CA ALA A 161 -10.10 4.25 -2.04
C ALA A 161 -10.90 4.39 -0.75
N TYR A 162 -10.89 3.39 0.14
CA TYR A 162 -11.54 3.44 1.46
C TYR A 162 -11.02 4.61 2.31
N ASN A 163 -9.72 4.83 2.36
CA ASN A 163 -9.14 5.90 3.17
C ASN A 163 -9.36 7.29 2.59
N HIS A 164 -9.64 7.42 1.29
CA HIS A 164 -9.98 8.67 0.63
C HIS A 164 -11.50 8.98 0.63
N ILE A 165 -12.32 8.18 1.30
CA ILE A 165 -13.79 8.38 1.38
C ILE A 165 -14.17 9.79 1.86
N THR A 166 -13.39 10.37 2.78
CA THR A 166 -13.69 11.67 3.39
C THR A 166 -13.16 12.87 2.61
N SER A 167 -12.32 12.66 1.58
CA SER A 167 -11.69 13.76 0.81
C SER A 167 -12.54 14.27 -0.36
N GLY A 168 -13.65 13.63 -0.69
CA GLY A 168 -14.44 13.96 -1.89
C GLY A 168 -13.77 13.56 -3.21
N GLU A 169 -12.51 13.13 -3.21
CA GLU A 169 -11.75 12.70 -4.39
C GLU A 169 -12.15 11.30 -4.90
N LEU A 170 -13.08 10.65 -4.21
CA LEU A 170 -13.50 9.27 -4.49
C LEU A 170 -13.97 9.07 -5.93
N PHE A 171 -14.77 10.01 -6.43
CA PHE A 171 -15.39 9.90 -7.76
C PHE A 171 -14.51 10.42 -8.88
N ILE A 172 -13.50 11.23 -8.57
CA ILE A 172 -12.63 11.86 -9.56
C ILE A 172 -11.33 11.06 -9.73
N SER A 173 -10.55 10.92 -8.66
CA SER A 173 -9.21 10.32 -8.72
C SER A 173 -9.17 8.82 -8.44
N PHE A 174 -10.17 8.27 -7.74
CA PHE A 174 -10.22 6.87 -7.30
C PHE A 174 -11.50 6.14 -7.71
N SER A 175 -12.13 6.56 -8.81
CA SER A 175 -13.40 5.97 -9.30
C SER A 175 -13.31 4.46 -9.48
N ILE A 176 -12.23 3.95 -10.09
CA ILE A 176 -12.02 2.51 -10.32
C ILE A 176 -11.75 1.79 -9.00
N GLY A 177 -10.89 2.32 -8.12
CA GLY A 177 -10.64 1.76 -6.80
C GLY A 177 -11.90 1.69 -5.93
N THR A 178 -12.75 2.71 -6.02
CA THR A 178 -14.07 2.74 -5.35
C THR A 178 -15.01 1.67 -5.91
N LEU A 179 -15.05 1.50 -7.22
CA LEU A 179 -15.83 0.43 -7.85
C LEU A 179 -15.35 -0.95 -7.40
N ILE A 180 -14.02 -1.16 -7.37
CA ILE A 180 -13.41 -2.40 -6.88
C ILE A 180 -13.72 -2.61 -5.39
N LEU A 181 -13.71 -1.55 -4.57
CA LEU A 181 -14.12 -1.61 -3.18
C LEU A 181 -15.57 -2.07 -3.04
N LEU A 182 -16.49 -1.45 -3.77
CA LEU A 182 -17.92 -1.82 -3.76
C LEU A 182 -18.12 -3.28 -4.21
N ILE A 183 -17.51 -3.69 -5.32
CA ILE A 183 -17.58 -5.08 -5.80
C ILE A 183 -16.99 -6.03 -4.74
N SER A 184 -15.91 -5.65 -4.09
CA SER A 184 -15.26 -6.45 -3.04
C SER A 184 -16.13 -6.62 -1.80
N LEU A 185 -16.83 -5.57 -1.37
CA LEU A 185 -17.73 -5.60 -0.21
C LEU A 185 -19.02 -6.37 -0.53
N LEU A 186 -19.65 -6.11 -1.66
CA LEU A 186 -20.84 -6.84 -2.13
C LEU A 186 -20.52 -8.30 -2.40
N GLY A 187 -19.40 -8.58 -3.06
CA GLY A 187 -18.91 -9.96 -3.26
C GLY A 187 -18.63 -10.67 -1.94
N SER A 188 -18.18 -9.94 -0.90
CA SER A 188 -17.95 -10.50 0.43
C SER A 188 -19.23 -10.81 1.20
N MET A 189 -20.37 -10.19 0.85
CA MET A 189 -21.69 -10.58 1.39
C MET A 189 -22.12 -11.99 0.90
N LEU A 190 -21.67 -12.35 -0.31
CA LEU A 190 -21.95 -13.68 -0.89
C LEU A 190 -20.85 -14.69 -0.52
N PHE A 191 -19.59 -14.35 -0.73
CA PHE A 191 -18.44 -15.22 -0.52
C PHE A 191 -17.47 -14.62 0.47
N ASP A 192 -17.22 -15.31 1.58
CA ASP A 192 -16.29 -14.84 2.62
C ASP A 192 -14.96 -14.36 2.02
N ARG A 193 -14.53 -13.12 2.36
CA ARG A 193 -13.24 -12.53 1.94
C ARG A 193 -12.99 -12.55 0.43
N PHE A 194 -13.96 -12.13 -0.35
CA PHE A 194 -13.95 -12.17 -1.82
C PHE A 194 -12.68 -11.57 -2.43
N PHE A 195 -12.33 -10.32 -2.11
CA PHE A 195 -11.14 -9.67 -2.64
C PHE A 195 -9.85 -10.38 -2.20
N CYS A 196 -9.72 -10.69 -0.91
CA CYS A 196 -8.54 -11.36 -0.37
C CYS A 196 -8.27 -12.73 -1.00
N LYS A 197 -9.32 -13.40 -1.47
CA LYS A 197 -9.27 -14.74 -2.03
C LYS A 197 -8.91 -14.75 -3.51
N TYR A 198 -9.47 -13.81 -4.29
CA TYR A 198 -9.42 -13.83 -5.75
C TYR A 198 -8.66 -12.69 -6.39
N LEU A 199 -8.59 -11.51 -5.77
CA LEU A 199 -8.10 -10.29 -6.42
C LEU A 199 -6.84 -9.69 -5.75
N CYS A 200 -6.58 -9.97 -4.46
CA CYS A 200 -5.51 -9.32 -3.72
C CYS A 200 -4.11 -9.77 -4.17
N PRO A 201 -3.30 -8.88 -4.80
CA PRO A 201 -1.96 -9.24 -5.26
C PRO A 201 -0.97 -9.44 -4.12
N LEU A 202 -1.09 -8.68 -3.01
CA LEU A 202 -0.32 -8.96 -1.79
C LEU A 202 -0.61 -10.36 -1.26
N GLY A 203 -1.90 -10.76 -1.27
CA GLY A 203 -2.31 -12.11 -0.90
C GLY A 203 -1.72 -13.19 -1.83
N ALA A 204 -1.57 -12.91 -3.13
CA ALA A 204 -0.88 -13.79 -4.07
C ALA A 204 0.59 -13.95 -3.71
N PHE A 205 1.31 -12.84 -3.50
CA PHE A 205 2.73 -12.87 -3.12
C PHE A 205 2.97 -13.66 -1.83
N ILE A 206 2.21 -13.36 -0.77
CA ILE A 206 2.33 -14.03 0.53
C ILE A 206 2.06 -15.54 0.39
N SER A 207 1.11 -15.95 -0.45
CA SER A 207 0.74 -17.35 -0.61
C SER A 207 1.86 -18.22 -1.20
N LEU A 208 2.79 -17.66 -1.97
CA LEU A 208 3.94 -18.37 -2.50
C LEU A 208 4.85 -18.89 -1.38
N PHE A 209 4.99 -18.11 -0.30
CA PHE A 209 5.85 -18.46 0.84
C PHE A 209 5.14 -19.20 1.96
N ASN A 210 3.81 -19.26 1.92
CA ASN A 210 2.99 -19.84 2.99
C ASN A 210 3.33 -21.30 3.32
N ARG A 211 3.84 -22.04 2.35
CA ARG A 211 4.26 -23.44 2.49
C ARG A 211 5.44 -23.62 3.46
N PHE A 212 6.30 -22.61 3.57
CA PHE A 212 7.54 -22.67 4.37
C PHE A 212 7.33 -22.33 5.84
N SER A 213 6.12 -21.96 6.25
CA SER A 213 5.84 -21.56 7.63
C SER A 213 6.06 -22.69 8.64
N ILE A 214 6.59 -22.29 9.81
CA ILE A 214 6.96 -23.20 10.89
C ILE A 214 5.72 -23.65 11.67
N PHE A 215 4.86 -22.73 12.07
CA PHE A 215 3.65 -23.01 12.84
C PHE A 215 2.42 -23.10 11.92
N LYS A 216 1.85 -24.29 11.85
CA LYS A 216 0.66 -24.58 11.04
C LYS A 216 -0.46 -25.12 11.93
N ILE A 217 -1.67 -25.12 11.41
CA ILE A 217 -2.79 -25.77 12.07
C ILE A 217 -2.69 -27.27 11.78
N ASN A 218 -2.53 -28.06 12.84
CA ASN A 218 -2.46 -29.51 12.79
C ASN A 218 -3.72 -30.13 13.37
N ARG A 219 -4.21 -31.20 12.74
CA ARG A 219 -5.37 -31.97 13.15
C ARG A 219 -4.96 -33.37 13.64
N ASN A 220 -5.48 -33.73 14.78
CA ASN A 220 -5.40 -35.11 15.26
C ASN A 220 -6.61 -35.89 14.74
N ALA A 221 -6.35 -36.86 13.87
CA ALA A 221 -7.39 -37.68 13.23
C ALA A 221 -8.12 -38.61 14.22
N SER A 222 -7.41 -39.13 15.25
CA SER A 222 -7.97 -40.08 16.22
C SER A 222 -9.03 -39.45 17.14
N THR A 223 -8.92 -38.13 17.41
CA THR A 223 -9.89 -37.41 18.27
C THR A 223 -10.96 -36.67 17.46
N CYS A 224 -10.90 -36.72 16.14
CA CYS A 224 -11.83 -36.00 15.27
C CYS A 224 -13.16 -36.75 15.13
N ILE A 225 -14.26 -36.08 15.51
CA ILE A 225 -15.64 -36.64 15.42
C ILE A 225 -16.33 -36.36 14.08
N LYS A 226 -15.62 -35.84 13.06
CA LYS A 226 -16.13 -35.52 11.72
C LYS A 226 -17.40 -34.67 11.69
N CYS A 227 -17.48 -33.67 12.53
CA CYS A 227 -18.65 -32.79 12.66
C CYS A 227 -18.74 -31.65 11.64
N HIS A 228 -17.81 -31.52 10.69
CA HIS A 228 -17.71 -30.54 9.60
C HIS A 228 -17.63 -29.07 10.03
N LYS A 229 -17.66 -28.73 11.33
CA LYS A 229 -17.69 -27.35 11.82
C LYS A 229 -16.45 -26.54 11.40
N CYS A 230 -15.27 -27.17 11.33
CA CYS A 230 -14.03 -26.53 10.90
C CYS A 230 -14.06 -26.12 9.43
N ASN A 231 -14.62 -26.93 8.53
CA ASN A 231 -14.79 -26.61 7.12
C ASN A 231 -15.85 -25.50 6.94
N ASN A 232 -16.97 -25.59 7.67
CA ASN A 232 -18.07 -24.65 7.56
C ASN A 232 -17.72 -23.24 8.07
N ILE A 233 -16.80 -23.10 9.03
CA ILE A 233 -16.38 -21.79 9.55
C ILE A 233 -15.21 -21.18 8.76
N CYS A 234 -14.50 -21.95 7.95
CA CYS A 234 -13.28 -21.50 7.27
C CYS A 234 -13.59 -20.40 6.24
N PRO A 235 -13.13 -19.13 6.42
CA PRO A 235 -13.42 -18.06 5.49
C PRO A 235 -12.73 -18.23 4.14
N MET A 236 -11.66 -19.06 4.09
CA MET A 236 -10.91 -19.33 2.88
C MET A 236 -11.37 -20.60 2.15
N ASN A 237 -12.44 -21.24 2.62
CA ASN A 237 -13.01 -22.46 2.04
C ASN A 237 -11.96 -23.58 1.85
N ILE A 238 -11.18 -23.85 2.91
CA ILE A 238 -10.15 -24.89 2.93
C ILE A 238 -10.75 -26.16 3.54
N ASP A 239 -10.43 -27.31 2.98
CA ASP A 239 -10.76 -28.60 3.56
C ASP A 239 -9.82 -28.90 4.74
N VAL A 240 -10.28 -28.53 5.93
CA VAL A 240 -9.56 -28.74 7.20
C VAL A 240 -9.74 -30.14 7.72
N GLU A 241 -10.92 -30.73 7.47
CA GLU A 241 -11.32 -32.00 8.03
C GLU A 241 -10.52 -33.18 7.47
N ASN A 242 -10.20 -33.15 6.19
CA ASN A 242 -9.45 -34.25 5.54
C ASN A 242 -7.92 -34.06 5.56
N SER A 243 -7.45 -32.92 6.12
CA SER A 243 -6.03 -32.62 6.20
C SER A 243 -5.46 -32.96 7.57
N SER A 244 -4.32 -33.63 7.65
CA SER A 244 -3.58 -33.84 8.91
C SER A 244 -2.88 -32.55 9.36
N THR A 245 -2.24 -31.86 8.41
CA THR A 245 -1.63 -30.54 8.58
C THR A 245 -2.15 -29.60 7.51
N ILE A 246 -2.61 -28.41 7.88
CA ILE A 246 -3.11 -27.42 6.94
C ILE A 246 -1.94 -26.73 6.26
N ASN A 247 -1.49 -27.31 5.15
CA ASN A 247 -0.42 -26.79 4.31
C ASN A 247 -0.93 -26.07 3.05
N ASN A 248 -2.17 -25.60 3.11
CA ASN A 248 -2.80 -24.88 2.00
C ASN A 248 -2.24 -23.45 1.89
N PRO A 249 -1.79 -22.98 0.70
CA PRO A 249 -1.27 -21.63 0.51
C PRO A 249 -2.26 -20.53 0.85
N GLU A 250 -3.55 -20.84 0.90
CA GLU A 250 -4.60 -19.88 1.24
C GLU A 250 -4.88 -19.77 2.74
N CYS A 251 -4.27 -20.59 3.59
CA CYS A 251 -4.53 -20.55 5.02
C CYS A 251 -4.01 -19.23 5.62
N ILE A 252 -4.92 -18.42 6.17
CA ILE A 252 -4.62 -17.15 6.83
C ILE A 252 -4.34 -17.29 8.33
N ASN A 253 -4.23 -18.49 8.82
CA ASN A 253 -3.99 -18.84 10.24
C ASN A 253 -4.87 -18.08 11.24
N CYS A 254 -6.11 -17.77 10.85
CA CYS A 254 -7.07 -16.99 11.69
C CYS A 254 -7.58 -17.76 12.91
N SER A 255 -7.27 -19.04 13.01
CA SER A 255 -7.65 -19.97 14.10
C SER A 255 -9.15 -20.12 14.34
N GLU A 256 -10.03 -19.69 13.42
CA GLU A 256 -11.48 -19.87 13.56
C GLU A 256 -11.86 -21.36 13.63
N CYS A 257 -11.21 -22.21 12.84
CA CYS A 257 -11.43 -23.67 12.90
C CYS A 257 -10.98 -24.26 14.24
N VAL A 258 -9.89 -23.78 14.82
CA VAL A 258 -9.39 -24.18 16.15
C VAL A 258 -10.38 -23.75 17.23
N ASN A 259 -10.83 -22.49 17.17
CA ASN A 259 -11.74 -21.90 18.15
C ASN A 259 -13.21 -22.36 17.98
N THR A 260 -13.54 -23.14 16.97
CA THR A 260 -14.88 -23.71 16.77
C THR A 260 -14.91 -25.22 17.03
N CYS A 261 -13.76 -25.85 17.13
CA CYS A 261 -13.68 -27.30 17.34
C CYS A 261 -14.22 -27.68 18.74
N PRO A 262 -15.25 -28.56 18.84
CA PRO A 262 -15.84 -28.93 20.12
C PRO A 262 -14.94 -29.85 20.95
N VAL A 263 -14.00 -30.55 20.29
CA VAL A 263 -13.09 -31.49 20.94
C VAL A 263 -11.75 -30.81 21.20
N LYS A 264 -11.34 -30.70 22.44
CA LYS A 264 -10.06 -30.08 22.84
C LYS A 264 -8.89 -30.80 22.18
N ASN A 265 -7.88 -30.03 21.77
CA ASN A 265 -6.62 -30.54 21.18
C ASN A 265 -6.74 -31.30 19.85
N THR A 266 -7.94 -31.42 19.27
CA THR A 266 -8.11 -32.01 17.94
C THR A 266 -7.50 -31.10 16.85
N LEU A 267 -7.74 -29.79 16.92
CA LEU A 267 -7.11 -28.78 16.09
C LEU A 267 -6.22 -27.90 16.97
N ARG A 268 -4.98 -27.69 16.54
CA ARG A 268 -3.99 -26.89 17.28
C ARG A 268 -2.99 -26.21 16.37
N ILE A 269 -2.47 -25.08 16.79
CA ILE A 269 -1.32 -24.43 16.14
C ILE A 269 -0.06 -25.12 16.68
N SER A 270 0.75 -25.70 15.83
CA SER A 270 1.98 -26.37 16.27
C SER A 270 3.03 -26.44 15.16
N SER A 271 4.30 -26.52 15.57
CA SER A 271 5.42 -26.90 14.71
C SER A 271 5.67 -28.40 14.89
N GLY A 272 5.15 -29.19 13.94
CA GLY A 272 5.19 -30.64 14.06
C GLY A 272 4.52 -31.14 15.35
N ASN A 273 5.14 -32.11 16.02
CA ASN A 273 4.65 -32.67 17.30
C ASN A 273 5.25 -32.02 18.54
N ARG A 274 6.32 -31.21 18.42
CA ARG A 274 7.12 -30.73 19.56
C ARG A 274 6.56 -29.48 20.22
N PHE A 275 6.27 -28.45 19.44
CA PHE A 275 5.88 -27.14 20.00
C PHE A 275 4.42 -26.82 19.69
N LYS A 276 3.61 -26.70 20.74
CA LYS A 276 2.20 -26.30 20.68
C LYS A 276 2.08 -24.87 21.16
N ILE A 277 1.39 -24.02 20.40
CA ILE A 277 1.15 -22.62 20.75
C ILE A 277 -0.33 -22.37 20.88
N SER A 278 -0.70 -21.59 21.91
CA SER A 278 -2.11 -21.17 22.09
C SER A 278 -2.48 -20.14 21.03
N PHE A 279 -3.78 -19.98 20.77
CA PHE A 279 -4.29 -18.92 19.91
C PHE A 279 -3.82 -17.53 20.38
N ILE A 280 -3.95 -17.24 21.69
CA ILE A 280 -3.56 -15.93 22.26
C ILE A 280 -2.07 -15.68 22.09
N THR A 281 -1.24 -16.67 22.34
CA THR A 281 0.21 -16.56 22.15
C THR A 281 0.58 -16.27 20.70
N SER A 282 -0.06 -16.95 19.73
CA SER A 282 0.17 -16.68 18.29
C SER A 282 -0.26 -15.27 17.89
N LEU A 283 -1.40 -14.80 18.41
CA LEU A 283 -1.89 -13.44 18.17
C LEU A 283 -0.90 -12.39 18.72
N ILE A 284 -0.45 -12.56 19.97
CA ILE A 284 0.50 -11.64 20.61
C ILE A 284 1.82 -11.60 19.83
N ILE A 285 2.38 -12.75 19.45
CA ILE A 285 3.64 -12.81 18.69
C ILE A 285 3.50 -12.07 17.36
N VAL A 286 2.41 -12.28 16.63
CA VAL A 286 2.18 -11.59 15.33
C VAL A 286 2.06 -10.07 15.53
N ILE A 287 1.34 -9.62 16.57
CA ILE A 287 1.22 -8.20 16.91
C ILE A 287 2.59 -7.61 17.30
N VAL A 288 3.35 -8.30 18.15
CA VAL A 288 4.68 -7.86 18.59
C VAL A 288 5.66 -7.78 17.43
N ILE A 289 5.68 -8.75 16.52
CA ILE A 289 6.55 -8.70 15.33
C ILE A 289 6.17 -7.47 14.47
N PHE A 290 4.89 -7.26 14.18
CA PHE A 290 4.45 -6.19 13.29
C PHE A 290 4.63 -4.80 13.91
N PHE A 291 4.02 -4.54 15.05
CA PHE A 291 4.11 -3.22 15.70
C PHE A 291 5.47 -2.99 16.35
N GLY A 292 6.13 -4.04 16.85
CA GLY A 292 7.48 -3.96 17.38
C GLY A 292 8.49 -3.52 16.33
N SER A 293 8.37 -3.99 15.07
CA SER A 293 9.23 -3.52 13.97
C SER A 293 9.01 -2.04 13.66
N ILE A 294 7.77 -1.56 13.69
CA ILE A 294 7.44 -0.13 13.50
C ILE A 294 8.04 0.70 14.64
N ILE A 295 7.84 0.29 15.88
CA ILE A 295 8.37 0.99 17.06
C ILE A 295 9.89 1.01 17.02
N PHE A 296 10.53 -0.13 16.77
CA PHE A 296 11.99 -0.24 16.70
C PHE A 296 12.56 0.69 15.61
N THR A 297 12.00 0.68 14.41
CA THR A 297 12.47 1.52 13.31
C THR A 297 12.12 3.00 13.48
N THR A 298 11.09 3.31 14.26
CA THR A 298 10.79 4.68 14.68
C THR A 298 11.83 5.21 15.66
N VAL A 299 12.21 4.41 16.68
CA VAL A 299 13.22 4.77 17.67
C VAL A 299 14.60 4.93 17.03
N THR A 300 14.94 4.09 16.04
CA THR A 300 16.20 4.19 15.29
C THR A 300 16.18 5.29 14.21
N GLY A 301 15.06 6.04 14.04
CA GLY A 301 14.93 7.13 13.09
C GLY A 301 14.79 6.69 11.63
N GLN A 302 14.70 5.38 11.37
CA GLN A 302 14.54 4.84 10.02
C GLN A 302 13.10 4.95 9.50
N PHE A 303 12.11 4.88 10.39
CA PHE A 303 10.69 5.03 10.05
C PHE A 303 10.28 6.50 10.14
N LYS A 304 9.90 7.07 9.03
CA LYS A 304 9.47 8.47 8.94
C LYS A 304 7.96 8.55 9.07
N TRP A 305 7.46 9.26 10.08
CA TRP A 305 6.02 9.46 10.31
C TRP A 305 5.42 10.62 9.53
N TRP A 306 6.27 11.55 9.08
CA TRP A 306 5.87 12.77 8.40
C TRP A 306 6.44 12.78 6.99
N GLN A 307 5.64 13.22 6.04
CA GLN A 307 6.17 13.55 4.73
C GLN A 307 7.14 14.71 4.92
N GLY A 308 8.41 14.51 4.58
CA GLY A 308 9.35 15.62 4.52
C GLY A 308 8.78 16.69 3.59
N SER A 309 9.03 17.95 3.87
CA SER A 309 8.67 19.09 3.01
C SER A 309 9.46 19.12 1.69
N GLY A 310 9.81 17.96 1.16
CA GLY A 310 10.40 17.74 -0.16
C GLY A 310 9.31 17.78 -1.23
N ASN A 311 9.11 18.96 -1.78
CA ASN A 311 8.67 19.24 -3.16
C ASN A 311 7.52 18.40 -3.78
N HIS A 312 6.41 18.16 -3.05
CA HIS A 312 5.15 17.82 -3.73
C HIS A 312 4.53 19.03 -4.48
N LEU A 313 4.95 20.25 -4.15
CA LEU A 313 4.66 21.45 -4.95
C LEU A 313 5.27 21.36 -6.36
N GLY A 314 6.40 20.66 -6.54
CA GLY A 314 7.01 20.47 -7.86
C GLY A 314 6.13 19.71 -8.84
N ALA A 315 5.52 18.60 -8.45
CA ALA A 315 4.70 17.80 -9.36
C ALA A 315 3.35 18.46 -9.68
N GLN A 316 2.68 19.07 -8.69
CA GLN A 316 1.44 19.83 -8.95
C GLN A 316 1.70 21.16 -9.66
N ALA A 317 2.78 21.88 -9.32
CA ALA A 317 3.17 23.09 -10.03
C ALA A 317 3.65 22.79 -11.46
N ILE A 318 4.33 21.65 -11.68
CA ILE A 318 4.75 21.20 -13.01
C ILE A 318 3.51 20.86 -13.87
N VAL A 319 2.54 20.14 -13.33
CA VAL A 319 1.34 19.76 -14.07
C VAL A 319 0.44 20.97 -14.34
N SER A 320 0.23 21.87 -13.39
CA SER A 320 -0.53 23.10 -13.62
C SER A 320 0.18 24.06 -14.57
N SER A 321 1.51 24.05 -14.60
CA SER A 321 2.29 24.86 -15.54
C SER A 321 2.32 24.29 -16.96
N CYS A 322 2.34 22.97 -17.09
CA CYS A 322 2.33 22.30 -18.41
C CYS A 322 0.96 22.32 -19.08
N CYS A 323 -0.14 22.23 -18.33
CA CYS A 323 -1.48 22.10 -18.89
C CYS A 323 -2.30 23.38 -18.91
N ASN A 324 -1.79 24.51 -18.39
CA ASN A 324 -2.49 25.82 -18.33
C ASN A 324 -3.94 25.70 -17.81
N ILE A 325 -4.14 24.88 -16.77
CA ILE A 325 -5.46 24.57 -16.22
C ILE A 325 -5.87 25.70 -15.28
N ASN A 326 -6.81 26.52 -15.67
CA ASN A 326 -7.60 27.33 -14.76
C ASN A 326 -8.40 26.38 -13.84
N ASN A 327 -8.47 26.73 -12.55
CA ASN A 327 -8.98 25.92 -11.45
C ASN A 327 -10.39 25.31 -11.58
N ASN A 328 -11.02 25.35 -12.74
CA ASN A 328 -12.40 24.90 -12.97
C ASN A 328 -12.58 23.70 -13.91
N GLU A 329 -11.51 23.14 -14.50
CA GLU A 329 -11.66 22.01 -15.43
C GLU A 329 -10.74 20.84 -15.08
N ILE A 330 -11.15 20.06 -14.10
CA ILE A 330 -10.43 18.85 -13.64
C ILE A 330 -10.61 17.66 -14.62
N GLN A 331 -11.53 17.71 -15.55
CA GLN A 331 -11.80 16.62 -16.50
C GLN A 331 -10.69 16.40 -17.56
N SER A 332 -9.80 17.36 -17.78
CA SER A 332 -8.72 17.22 -18.77
C SER A 332 -7.45 16.54 -18.22
N PHE A 333 -7.41 16.24 -16.92
CA PHE A 333 -6.21 15.74 -16.23
C PHE A 333 -5.74 14.36 -16.73
N TYR A 334 -6.68 13.47 -17.04
CA TYR A 334 -6.33 12.14 -17.58
C TYR A 334 -5.97 12.19 -19.07
N GLY A 335 -6.60 13.05 -19.85
CA GLY A 335 -6.26 13.25 -21.25
C GLY A 335 -4.85 13.82 -21.45
N CYS A 336 -4.42 14.76 -20.61
CA CYS A 336 -3.06 15.32 -20.64
C CYS A 336 -1.97 14.30 -20.27
N ILE A 337 -2.26 13.32 -19.41
CA ILE A 337 -1.31 12.27 -19.06
C ILE A 337 -1.15 11.26 -20.19
N GLU A 338 -2.22 10.89 -20.88
CA GLU A 338 -2.18 9.95 -22.01
C GLU A 338 -1.56 10.56 -23.28
N GLU A 339 -1.91 11.79 -23.64
CA GLU A 339 -1.36 12.47 -24.82
C GLU A 339 0.13 12.83 -24.67
N ASN A 340 0.58 13.22 -23.47
CA ASN A 340 1.99 13.58 -23.25
C ASN A 340 2.91 12.37 -23.07
N TYR A 341 2.39 11.17 -22.83
CA TYR A 341 3.21 9.96 -22.77
C TYR A 341 3.68 9.48 -24.15
N GLN A 342 2.96 9.82 -25.20
CA GLN A 342 3.39 9.55 -26.58
C GLN A 342 4.31 10.63 -27.17
N ASN A 343 4.33 11.84 -26.60
CA ASN A 343 5.12 12.98 -27.08
C ASN A 343 6.17 13.43 -26.04
N LYS A 344 7.10 12.53 -25.69
CA LYS A 344 8.26 12.86 -24.83
C LYS A 344 9.13 14.01 -25.42
N SER A 345 9.09 14.23 -26.72
CA SER A 345 9.76 15.33 -27.43
C SER A 345 9.12 16.70 -27.16
N THR A 346 7.80 16.77 -27.09
CA THR A 346 7.09 18.06 -26.96
C THR A 346 7.11 18.62 -25.52
N CYS A 347 7.19 17.78 -24.49
CA CYS A 347 7.43 18.28 -23.13
C CYS A 347 8.88 18.75 -22.94
N ASN A 348 9.86 18.10 -23.53
CA ASN A 348 11.26 18.57 -23.54
C ASN A 348 11.44 19.88 -24.34
N GLU A 349 10.68 20.09 -25.41
CA GLU A 349 10.72 21.37 -26.17
C GLU A 349 9.97 22.49 -25.47
N ARG A 350 8.94 22.22 -24.64
CA ARG A 350 8.31 23.24 -23.76
C ARG A 350 9.06 23.43 -22.45
N PHE A 351 9.87 22.49 -22.00
CA PHE A 351 10.90 22.63 -20.97
C PHE A 351 12.22 23.22 -21.50
N ALA A 352 12.41 23.29 -22.81
CA ALA A 352 13.29 24.29 -23.36
C ALA A 352 12.69 25.65 -22.96
N LEU A 353 13.00 26.01 -21.72
CA LEU A 353 12.74 27.29 -21.10
C LEU A 353 12.46 28.27 -22.19
N ASN A 354 11.39 29.02 -22.08
CA ASN A 354 11.20 30.18 -22.92
C ASN A 354 12.32 31.16 -22.55
N LEU A 355 13.54 30.88 -23.00
CA LEU A 355 14.74 31.70 -22.79
C LEU A 355 14.50 33.11 -23.31
N ASP A 356 13.45 33.27 -24.14
CA ASP A 356 12.95 34.56 -24.60
C ASP A 356 12.18 35.31 -23.48
N SER A 357 11.72 34.60 -22.43
CA SER A 357 11.16 35.26 -21.24
C SER A 357 12.21 35.87 -20.32
N ILE A 358 13.47 35.39 -20.39
CA ILE A 358 14.58 35.96 -19.66
C ILE A 358 15.08 37.21 -20.45
N LYS A 359 14.43 38.31 -20.20
CA LYS A 359 14.79 39.62 -20.78
C LYS A 359 15.75 40.35 -19.86
N GLY A 360 16.58 41.23 -20.43
CA GLY A 360 17.54 42.01 -19.66
C GLY A 360 16.92 42.98 -18.64
N ASN A 361 15.62 43.27 -18.75
CA ASN A 361 14.88 44.21 -17.89
C ASN A 361 14.29 43.55 -16.62
N ILE A 362 14.40 42.24 -16.45
CA ILE A 362 14.00 41.55 -15.21
C ILE A 362 15.15 41.58 -14.19
N THR A 363 14.84 41.42 -12.90
CA THR A 363 15.87 41.34 -11.86
C THR A 363 16.69 40.04 -11.97
N LEU A 364 17.94 40.09 -11.49
CA LEU A 364 18.80 38.88 -11.49
C LEU A 364 18.15 37.75 -10.70
N SER A 365 17.50 38.08 -9.58
CA SER A 365 16.80 37.08 -8.75
C SER A 365 15.62 36.41 -9.50
N GLU A 366 14.89 37.17 -10.31
CA GLU A 366 13.80 36.64 -11.15
C GLU A 366 14.36 35.80 -12.31
N ALA A 367 15.43 36.25 -12.95
CA ALA A 367 16.10 35.49 -14.03
C ALA A 367 16.61 34.15 -13.54
N ILE A 368 17.20 34.09 -12.33
CA ILE A 368 17.65 32.86 -11.70
C ILE A 368 16.46 31.96 -11.33
N LYS A 369 15.39 32.51 -10.77
CA LYS A 369 14.16 31.74 -10.49
C LYS A 369 13.54 31.18 -11.77
N LEU A 370 13.46 31.96 -12.82
CA LEU A 370 12.96 31.52 -14.12
C LEU A 370 13.82 30.45 -14.76
N SER A 371 15.12 30.39 -14.47
CA SER A 371 16.04 29.38 -15.01
C SER A 371 15.88 28.00 -14.40
N ASN A 372 15.20 27.87 -13.26
CA ASN A 372 15.02 26.65 -12.48
C ASN A 372 16.34 25.92 -12.10
N ILE A 373 17.48 26.63 -12.15
CA ILE A 373 18.80 26.12 -11.79
C ILE A 373 19.16 26.60 -10.38
N PRO A 374 19.75 25.74 -9.52
CA PRO A 374 20.14 26.13 -8.16
C PRO A 374 21.04 27.37 -8.13
N LEU A 375 20.76 28.32 -7.28
CA LEU A 375 21.53 29.58 -7.09
C LEU A 375 23.02 29.32 -6.93
N LYS A 376 23.41 28.23 -6.25
CA LYS A 376 24.82 27.82 -6.08
C LYS A 376 25.57 27.66 -7.40
N SER A 377 24.90 27.21 -8.46
CA SER A 377 25.53 27.03 -9.80
C SER A 377 25.89 28.36 -10.43
N PHE A 378 25.11 29.40 -10.19
CA PHE A 378 25.38 30.76 -10.67
C PHE A 378 26.44 31.44 -9.82
N ILE A 379 26.40 31.30 -8.49
CA ILE A 379 27.42 31.84 -7.58
C ILE A 379 28.79 31.24 -7.91
N ASN A 380 28.88 29.93 -8.16
CA ASN A 380 30.13 29.27 -8.50
C ASN A 380 30.74 29.76 -9.83
N LYS A 381 29.92 30.17 -10.80
CA LYS A 381 30.41 30.65 -12.10
C LYS A 381 30.60 32.16 -12.14
N TYR A 382 29.70 32.91 -11.57
CA TYR A 382 29.65 34.37 -11.72
C TYR A 382 29.95 35.14 -10.43
N SER A 383 30.01 34.50 -9.25
CA SER A 383 30.29 35.08 -7.94
C SER A 383 29.40 36.30 -7.63
N PHE A 384 28.08 36.17 -7.87
CA PHE A 384 27.12 37.26 -7.62
C PHE A 384 27.04 37.61 -6.13
N SER A 385 26.95 38.92 -5.82
CA SER A 385 26.71 39.41 -4.46
C SER A 385 25.22 39.58 -4.18
N ASP A 386 24.84 39.55 -2.88
CA ASP A 386 23.45 39.72 -2.45
C ASP A 386 22.84 41.04 -2.91
N GLN A 387 23.66 42.08 -3.02
CA GLN A 387 23.24 43.42 -3.49
C GLN A 387 22.90 43.42 -5.00
N GLU A 388 23.52 42.58 -5.79
CA GLU A 388 23.26 42.46 -7.23
C GLU A 388 21.96 41.73 -7.55
N MET A 389 21.40 40.98 -6.61
CA MET A 389 20.17 40.22 -6.82
C MET A 389 18.94 41.08 -7.09
N SER A 390 18.94 42.32 -6.63
CA SER A 390 17.85 43.29 -6.84
C SER A 390 18.01 44.13 -8.10
N LEU A 391 19.18 44.10 -8.74
CA LEU A 391 19.45 44.83 -9.98
C LEU A 391 18.91 44.08 -11.20
N THR A 392 18.72 44.80 -12.33
CA THR A 392 18.31 44.17 -13.58
C THR A 392 19.41 43.30 -14.14
N LEU A 393 19.03 42.16 -14.78
CA LEU A 393 19.98 41.22 -15.38
C LEU A 393 20.93 41.92 -16.34
N LYS A 394 20.43 42.91 -17.10
CA LYS A 394 21.25 43.69 -18.04
C LYS A 394 22.34 44.49 -17.32
N GLU A 395 21.99 45.26 -16.27
CA GLU A 395 22.93 46.04 -15.47
C GLU A 395 24.01 45.19 -14.81
N VAL A 396 23.65 44.03 -14.28
CA VAL A 396 24.62 43.13 -13.64
C VAL A 396 25.57 42.54 -14.66
N MET A 397 25.07 42.12 -15.84
CA MET A 397 25.92 41.58 -16.89
C MET A 397 26.86 42.64 -17.51
N GLU A 398 26.36 43.84 -17.78
CA GLU A 398 27.17 44.96 -18.29
C GLU A 398 28.28 45.38 -17.32
N ARG A 399 28.02 45.43 -16.01
CA ARG A 399 29.05 45.72 -14.99
C ARG A 399 30.20 44.70 -14.99
N ARG A 400 29.94 43.50 -15.47
CA ARG A 400 30.89 42.38 -15.50
C ARG A 400 31.48 42.13 -16.89
N GLY A 401 31.15 43.01 -17.87
CA GLY A 401 31.63 42.88 -19.26
C GLY A 401 31.04 41.67 -19.99
N LEU A 402 29.91 41.15 -19.52
CA LEU A 402 29.22 39.98 -20.04
C LEU A 402 27.90 40.38 -20.74
N SER A 403 27.44 39.52 -21.67
CA SER A 403 26.18 39.73 -22.35
C SER A 403 25.05 38.92 -21.72
N VAL A 404 23.80 39.37 -21.85
CA VAL A 404 22.61 38.55 -21.45
C VAL A 404 22.54 37.23 -22.26
N SER A 405 23.12 37.22 -23.46
CA SER A 405 23.22 36.02 -24.31
C SER A 405 24.08 34.96 -23.67
N GLU A 406 25.22 35.32 -23.09
CA GLU A 406 26.14 34.37 -22.41
C GLU A 406 25.49 33.78 -21.15
N PHE A 407 24.67 34.56 -20.44
CA PHE A 407 23.88 34.04 -19.33
C PHE A 407 22.85 33.01 -19.79
N LYS A 408 22.19 33.22 -20.93
CA LYS A 408 21.28 32.27 -21.52
C LYS A 408 21.99 31.01 -22.03
N GLU A 409 23.18 31.11 -22.60
CA GLU A 409 24.01 29.97 -23.02
C GLU A 409 24.46 29.11 -21.83
N PHE A 410 24.81 29.74 -20.72
CA PHE A 410 25.11 29.00 -19.49
C PHE A 410 23.92 28.21 -19.00
N ILE A 411 22.73 28.80 -19.00
CA ILE A 411 21.49 28.09 -18.66
C ILE A 411 21.28 26.89 -19.59
N LYS A 412 21.44 27.07 -20.92
CA LYS A 412 21.37 25.99 -21.90
C LYS A 412 22.36 24.85 -21.60
N SER A 413 23.61 25.20 -21.30
CA SER A 413 24.67 24.22 -21.02
C SER A 413 24.41 23.38 -19.76
N LYS A 414 23.71 23.97 -18.77
CA LYS A 414 23.35 23.29 -17.52
C LYS A 414 22.08 22.44 -17.63
N LEU A 415 21.22 22.76 -18.58
CA LEU A 415 20.00 21.98 -18.85
C LEU A 415 20.27 20.79 -19.79
N SER A 416 21.40 20.78 -20.48
CA SER A 416 21.85 19.68 -21.36
C SER A 416 22.71 18.62 -20.63
N GLN A 417 23.09 18.87 -19.38
CA GLN A 417 23.77 17.95 -18.47
C GLN A 417 22.78 17.25 -17.52
#